data_4ef96727dcf0313f14bc5109ff36d53f
#
_entry.id   4ef96727dcf0313f14bc5109ff36d53f
#
_cell.length_a   1.000
_cell.length_b   1.000
_cell.length_c   1.000
_cell.angle_alpha   90.00
_cell.angle_beta   90.00
_cell.angle_gamma   90.00
#
_symmetry.space_group_name_H-M   'P 1'
#
loop_
_entity.id
_entity.type
_entity.pdbx_description
1 polymer ?
#
loop_
_entity_poly.entity_id
_entity_poly.type
_entity_poly.pdbx_seq_one_letter_code
_entity_poly.pdbx_strand_id
1 'polypeptide(L)'
;MNLLPLTFLFPLVGFLLLSFSRGRWSENLSALVGVGSVGLSALSAAWAIFSFHSSPPEGGAYSLVLWQWMAAGDFSTNFTLYLDGLSVTMLGVVTGVGFLIHLFASWYMRGETGYSRFFAYTNLFIASMLFLVLGDNLLFLYFGWEGVGLCSYLLIGFYYSNRNNGNAALKAFIVTRVGDVFMAFGLFILFQQFGTLNIQELLVLAPQKFPEGNLWLTLATLALLGGAVGKSAQLPLQTWLADAMAGPTPVSALIHAATMVTAGVYLIARCHGLFTLAPDILELVGIVGAVTLVLAGFAALVQTDIKRILACSTMSQIGYMFLALGVGAWDAAIFHLMTHAFFKALLFLASGAVIVACHHEQNIFKMGGLWKKLPLAYASFVVGGAALAALPFLTAGFYSKDEILWEAFASGHRELLIAGLVGAFLTSIYTFRLIFVAFHGEPKTEAHAGHGISHWLPLSVLIVLSTFVGALITPPLAGVLPESVGHAGGEAKHSLELASGAIAIAGILLAGLLFLGQRRFVSALAKSAPGRFFGTWWYHAWGFDWLYDKLFVKPYLLLCQLLGRDPIDRTLGVVPFSVRGGHNLLSLTENGRLRWYAASLVGGAAILLGALLLA
;
A
#
# COMPACT_ATOMS: atom_id res chain seq x y z
N MET A 1 6.58 -28.89 1.87
CA MET A 1 6.91 -27.74 0.99
C MET A 1 6.32 -27.88 -0.43
N ASN A 2 6.12 -29.08 -0.95
CA ASN A 2 5.53 -29.30 -2.30
C ASN A 2 4.12 -28.70 -2.50
N LEU A 3 3.42 -28.34 -1.42
CA LEU A 3 2.11 -27.68 -1.47
C LEU A 3 2.19 -26.14 -1.57
N LEU A 4 3.40 -25.57 -1.62
CA LEU A 4 3.59 -24.12 -1.68
C LEU A 4 2.82 -23.45 -2.84
N PRO A 5 2.75 -23.99 -4.06
CA PRO A 5 1.95 -23.42 -5.14
C PRO A 5 0.46 -23.29 -4.81
N LEU A 6 -0.08 -24.17 -3.98
CA LEU A 6 -1.49 -24.12 -3.60
C LEU A 6 -1.85 -22.86 -2.82
N THR A 7 -0.88 -22.22 -2.18
CA THR A 7 -1.12 -20.99 -1.42
C THR A 7 -1.67 -19.86 -2.29
N PHE A 8 -1.17 -19.69 -3.51
CA PHE A 8 -1.67 -18.68 -4.45
C PHE A 8 -2.70 -19.26 -5.42
N LEU A 9 -2.66 -20.56 -5.73
CA LEU A 9 -3.60 -21.18 -6.66
C LEU A 9 -5.03 -21.17 -6.10
N PHE A 10 -5.25 -21.44 -4.82
CA PHE A 10 -6.58 -21.41 -4.24
C PHE A 10 -7.26 -20.04 -4.35
N PRO A 11 -6.64 -18.91 -3.96
CA PRO A 11 -7.24 -17.60 -4.16
C PRO A 11 -7.44 -17.25 -5.64
N LEU A 12 -6.51 -17.67 -6.50
CA LEU A 12 -6.61 -17.43 -7.94
C LEU A 12 -7.79 -18.20 -8.56
N VAL A 13 -7.97 -19.45 -8.18
CA VAL A 13 -9.14 -20.24 -8.59
C VAL A 13 -10.43 -19.65 -8.05
N GLY A 14 -10.44 -19.22 -6.78
CA GLY A 14 -11.57 -18.50 -6.18
C GLY A 14 -11.94 -17.24 -6.97
N PHE A 15 -10.96 -16.44 -7.37
CA PHE A 15 -11.15 -15.29 -8.25
C PHE A 15 -11.78 -15.68 -9.59
N LEU A 16 -11.27 -16.71 -10.25
CA LEU A 16 -11.78 -17.17 -11.55
C LEU A 16 -13.23 -17.67 -11.44
N LEU A 17 -13.53 -18.52 -10.46
CA LEU A 17 -14.87 -19.05 -10.24
C LEU A 17 -15.88 -17.93 -9.97
N LEU A 18 -15.54 -16.97 -9.09
CA LEU A 18 -16.40 -15.84 -8.77
C LEU A 18 -16.60 -14.91 -9.99
N SER A 19 -15.56 -14.71 -10.78
CA SER A 19 -15.62 -13.89 -11.99
C SER A 19 -16.50 -14.53 -13.07
N PHE A 20 -16.36 -15.83 -13.30
CA PHE A 20 -17.18 -16.57 -14.26
C PHE A 20 -18.63 -16.71 -13.82
N SER A 21 -18.91 -16.66 -12.51
CA SER A 21 -20.29 -16.67 -12.00
C SER A 21 -21.10 -15.44 -12.42
N ARG A 22 -20.42 -14.34 -12.77
CA ARG A 22 -21.03 -13.06 -13.16
C ARG A 22 -22.07 -12.54 -12.16
N GLY A 23 -21.87 -12.81 -10.87
CA GLY A 23 -22.79 -12.41 -9.81
C GLY A 23 -24.11 -13.20 -9.76
N ARG A 24 -24.19 -14.33 -10.46
CA ARG A 24 -25.42 -15.17 -10.48
C ARG A 24 -25.54 -16.07 -9.24
N TRP A 25 -24.47 -16.25 -8.50
CA TRP A 25 -24.49 -17.08 -7.30
C TRP A 25 -25.07 -16.31 -6.11
N SER A 26 -25.67 -17.07 -5.20
CA SER A 26 -26.13 -16.51 -3.92
C SER A 26 -24.94 -15.96 -3.11
N GLU A 27 -25.22 -15.06 -2.19
CA GLU A 27 -24.18 -14.53 -1.29
C GLU A 27 -23.52 -15.65 -0.47
N ASN A 28 -24.29 -16.66 -0.05
CA ASN A 28 -23.75 -17.79 0.70
C ASN A 28 -22.74 -18.60 -0.12
N LEU A 29 -23.03 -18.89 -1.37
CA LEU A 29 -22.12 -19.63 -2.25
C LEU A 29 -20.90 -18.75 -2.60
N SER A 30 -21.11 -17.46 -2.87
CA SER A 30 -20.03 -16.52 -3.13
C SER A 30 -19.10 -16.37 -1.92
N ALA A 31 -19.65 -16.31 -0.70
CA ALA A 31 -18.87 -16.31 0.53
C ALA A 31 -18.12 -17.61 0.74
N LEU A 32 -18.77 -18.76 0.50
CA LEU A 32 -18.11 -20.06 0.62
C LEU A 32 -16.89 -20.17 -0.31
N VAL A 33 -17.02 -19.76 -1.54
CA VAL A 33 -15.92 -19.78 -2.51
C VAL A 33 -14.86 -18.72 -2.16
N GLY A 34 -15.27 -17.48 -1.88
CA GLY A 34 -14.36 -16.37 -1.61
C GLY A 34 -13.58 -16.53 -0.31
N VAL A 35 -14.25 -16.88 0.78
CA VAL A 35 -13.61 -17.13 2.08
C VAL A 35 -12.93 -18.48 2.11
N GLY A 36 -13.57 -19.51 1.57
CA GLY A 36 -13.06 -20.89 1.56
C GLY A 36 -11.75 -21.03 0.77
N SER A 37 -11.63 -20.37 -0.38
CA SER A 37 -10.39 -20.39 -1.16
C SER A 37 -9.21 -19.75 -0.42
N VAL A 38 -9.42 -18.63 0.27
CA VAL A 38 -8.39 -18.00 1.10
C VAL A 38 -8.12 -18.84 2.35
N GLY A 39 -9.13 -19.50 2.91
CA GLY A 39 -8.98 -20.46 4.00
C GLY A 39 -8.12 -21.66 3.62
N LEU A 40 -8.33 -22.24 2.45
CA LEU A 40 -7.48 -23.31 1.90
C LEU A 40 -6.05 -22.82 1.63
N SER A 41 -5.91 -21.59 1.16
CA SER A 41 -4.61 -20.93 1.05
C SER A 41 -3.91 -20.84 2.39
N ALA A 42 -4.60 -20.39 3.43
CA ALA A 42 -4.05 -20.28 4.78
C ALA A 42 -3.66 -21.65 5.37
N LEU A 43 -4.45 -22.70 5.14
CA LEU A 43 -4.10 -24.07 5.54
C LEU A 43 -2.85 -24.59 4.80
N SER A 44 -2.76 -24.34 3.49
CA SER A 44 -1.59 -24.70 2.69
C SER A 44 -0.35 -23.93 3.15
N ALA A 45 -0.49 -22.66 3.49
CA ALA A 45 0.57 -21.84 4.05
C ALA A 45 1.00 -22.33 5.44
N ALA A 46 0.06 -22.67 6.31
CA ALA A 46 0.35 -23.25 7.62
C ALA A 46 1.13 -24.56 7.51
N TRP A 47 0.77 -25.41 6.56
CA TRP A 47 1.51 -26.64 6.27
C TRP A 47 2.93 -26.36 5.76
N ALA A 48 3.08 -25.39 4.84
CA ALA A 48 4.40 -24.99 4.34
C ALA A 48 5.28 -24.42 5.46
N ILE A 49 4.74 -23.58 6.33
CA ILE A 49 5.41 -23.00 7.50
C ILE A 49 5.81 -24.10 8.49
N PHE A 50 4.89 -25.02 8.81
CA PHE A 50 5.17 -26.16 9.67
C PHE A 50 6.28 -27.04 9.10
N SER A 51 6.23 -27.35 7.80
CA SER A 51 7.27 -28.13 7.11
C SER A 51 8.61 -27.41 7.10
N PHE A 52 8.62 -26.10 6.96
CA PHE A 52 9.84 -25.27 6.98
C PHE A 52 10.54 -25.33 8.34
N HIS A 53 9.77 -25.30 9.45
CA HIS A 53 10.32 -25.35 10.80
C HIS A 53 10.71 -26.78 11.24
N SER A 54 9.91 -27.78 10.88
CA SER A 54 10.15 -29.18 11.29
C SER A 54 11.25 -29.86 10.47
N SER A 55 11.44 -29.46 9.23
CA SER A 55 12.44 -29.97 8.31
C SER A 55 13.04 -28.81 7.50
N PRO A 56 13.90 -27.98 8.16
CA PRO A 56 14.47 -26.82 7.49
C PRO A 56 15.18 -27.23 6.18
N PRO A 57 14.98 -26.47 5.09
CA PRO A 57 15.66 -26.76 3.83
C PRO A 57 17.17 -26.54 3.96
N GLU A 58 17.95 -27.31 3.20
CA GLU A 58 19.40 -27.12 3.09
C GLU A 58 19.68 -25.69 2.59
N GLY A 59 20.61 -24.99 3.25
CA GLY A 59 20.93 -23.60 2.93
C GLY A 59 19.89 -22.56 3.42
N GLY A 60 18.88 -22.96 4.21
CA GLY A 60 17.92 -22.05 4.84
C GLY A 60 16.80 -21.54 3.90
N ALA A 61 16.74 -22.00 2.66
CA ALA A 61 15.73 -21.57 1.70
C ALA A 61 15.28 -22.72 0.80
N TYR A 62 14.00 -22.69 0.44
CA TYR A 62 13.40 -23.61 -0.51
C TYR A 62 13.04 -22.88 -1.79
N SER A 63 13.51 -23.37 -2.93
CA SER A 63 13.23 -22.80 -4.24
C SER A 63 12.52 -23.82 -5.12
N LEU A 64 11.44 -23.42 -5.77
CA LEU A 64 10.65 -24.25 -6.66
C LEU A 64 10.42 -23.54 -7.99
N VAL A 65 11.12 -23.99 -9.03
CA VAL A 65 10.91 -23.50 -10.40
C VAL A 65 9.66 -24.15 -10.96
N LEU A 66 8.69 -23.35 -11.34
CA LEU A 66 7.45 -23.84 -11.95
C LEU A 66 7.59 -23.96 -13.47
N TRP A 67 8.06 -22.90 -14.14
CA TRP A 67 8.38 -22.87 -15.57
C TRP A 67 9.26 -21.68 -15.92
N GLN A 68 9.84 -21.73 -17.10
CA GLN A 68 10.52 -20.55 -17.66
C GLN A 68 9.45 -19.56 -18.17
N TRP A 69 9.46 -18.35 -17.62
CA TRP A 69 8.45 -17.34 -17.94
C TRP A 69 8.78 -16.56 -19.21
N MET A 70 9.99 -15.97 -19.25
CA MET A 70 10.45 -15.19 -20.40
C MET A 70 11.89 -15.53 -20.73
N ALA A 71 12.21 -15.55 -22.03
CA ALA A 71 13.57 -15.61 -22.55
C ALA A 71 13.67 -14.78 -23.83
N ALA A 72 14.59 -13.82 -23.87
CA ALA A 72 14.86 -12.98 -25.03
C ALA A 72 16.32 -12.54 -25.02
N GLY A 73 17.12 -13.02 -25.96
CA GLY A 73 18.56 -12.78 -25.97
C GLY A 73 19.22 -13.31 -24.69
N ASP A 74 19.97 -12.45 -24.03
CA ASP A 74 20.65 -12.79 -22.76
C ASP A 74 19.73 -12.69 -21.54
N PHE A 75 18.51 -12.17 -21.70
CA PHE A 75 17.52 -12.08 -20.63
C PHE A 75 16.75 -13.39 -20.49
N SER A 76 16.78 -13.99 -19.32
CA SER A 76 15.97 -15.14 -18.96
C SER A 76 15.47 -15.01 -17.54
N THR A 77 14.18 -15.29 -17.33
CA THR A 77 13.58 -15.30 -16.01
C THR A 77 12.58 -16.45 -15.89
N ASN A 78 12.55 -17.04 -14.71
CA ASN A 78 11.68 -18.14 -14.37
C ASN A 78 10.53 -17.69 -13.47
N PHE A 79 9.44 -18.42 -13.54
CA PHE A 79 8.37 -18.32 -12.55
C PHE A 79 8.73 -19.28 -11.41
N THR A 80 9.40 -18.72 -10.40
CA THR A 80 10.01 -19.49 -9.31
C THR A 80 9.49 -18.99 -7.97
N LEU A 81 9.06 -19.91 -7.13
CA LEU A 81 8.69 -19.64 -5.76
C LEU A 81 9.92 -19.81 -4.85
N TYR A 82 10.11 -18.84 -3.98
CA TYR A 82 11.22 -18.79 -3.04
C TYR A 82 10.70 -18.66 -1.61
N LEU A 83 11.08 -19.60 -0.74
CA LEU A 83 10.61 -19.64 0.63
C LEU A 83 11.81 -19.67 1.58
N ASP A 84 12.08 -18.56 2.23
CA ASP A 84 13.02 -18.39 3.33
C ASP A 84 12.29 -17.84 4.56
N GLY A 85 13.01 -17.51 5.61
CA GLY A 85 12.40 -16.97 6.83
C GLY A 85 11.60 -15.68 6.64
N LEU A 86 12.03 -14.81 5.73
CA LEU A 86 11.29 -13.58 5.39
C LEU A 86 10.01 -13.89 4.62
N SER A 87 10.08 -14.76 3.61
CA SER A 87 8.89 -15.21 2.86
C SER A 87 7.92 -15.99 3.74
N VAL A 88 8.41 -16.83 4.66
CA VAL A 88 7.60 -17.56 5.65
C VAL A 88 6.79 -16.59 6.51
N THR A 89 7.43 -15.53 7.00
CA THR A 89 6.76 -14.51 7.81
C THR A 89 5.66 -13.82 7.02
N MET A 90 5.97 -13.36 5.81
CA MET A 90 5.01 -12.68 4.95
C MET A 90 3.87 -13.61 4.50
N LEU A 91 4.18 -14.86 4.20
CA LEU A 91 3.18 -15.88 3.84
C LEU A 91 2.17 -16.09 4.97
N GLY A 92 2.64 -16.20 6.21
CA GLY A 92 1.79 -16.35 7.38
C GLY A 92 0.91 -15.13 7.61
N VAL A 93 1.47 -13.92 7.50
CA VAL A 93 0.72 -12.66 7.66
C VAL A 93 -0.34 -12.50 6.58
N VAL A 94 0.03 -12.64 5.32
CA VAL A 94 -0.88 -12.42 4.18
C VAL A 94 -2.04 -13.42 4.20
N THR A 95 -1.75 -14.70 4.38
CA THR A 95 -2.79 -15.75 4.36
C THR A 95 -3.60 -15.80 5.64
N GLY A 96 -2.96 -15.73 6.80
CA GLY A 96 -3.63 -15.83 8.11
C GLY A 96 -4.50 -14.62 8.42
N VAL A 97 -3.94 -13.44 8.39
CA VAL A 97 -4.70 -12.19 8.60
C VAL A 97 -5.67 -11.96 7.45
N GLY A 98 -5.26 -12.25 6.23
CA GLY A 98 -6.13 -12.19 5.05
C GLY A 98 -7.37 -13.08 5.16
N PHE A 99 -7.23 -14.29 5.66
CA PHE A 99 -8.37 -15.18 5.94
C PHE A 99 -9.35 -14.60 6.96
N LEU A 100 -8.84 -14.07 8.07
CA LEU A 100 -9.69 -13.45 9.10
C LEU A 100 -10.44 -12.23 8.55
N ILE A 101 -9.79 -11.44 7.72
CA ILE A 101 -10.43 -10.29 7.05
C ILE A 101 -11.52 -10.77 6.08
N HIS A 102 -11.27 -11.81 5.28
CA HIS A 102 -12.28 -12.39 4.36
C HIS A 102 -13.48 -12.96 5.12
N LEU A 103 -13.23 -13.64 6.23
CA LEU A 103 -14.30 -14.16 7.08
C LEU A 103 -15.17 -13.04 7.62
N PHE A 104 -14.58 -11.96 8.14
CA PHE A 104 -15.32 -10.78 8.59
C PHE A 104 -16.06 -10.10 7.44
N ALA A 105 -15.44 -9.99 6.27
CA ALA A 105 -16.05 -9.39 5.09
C ALA A 105 -17.31 -10.13 4.64
N SER A 106 -17.39 -11.44 4.85
CA SER A 106 -18.59 -12.22 4.51
C SER A 106 -19.82 -11.79 5.30
N TRP A 107 -19.62 -11.28 6.51
CA TRP A 107 -20.67 -10.65 7.30
C TRP A 107 -20.88 -9.17 6.91
N TYR A 108 -19.78 -8.40 6.81
CA TYR A 108 -19.80 -6.95 6.58
C TYR A 108 -20.50 -6.57 5.26
N MET A 109 -20.24 -7.32 4.18
CA MET A 109 -20.71 -7.04 2.82
C MET A 109 -22.12 -7.59 2.53
N ARG A 110 -22.80 -8.21 3.49
CA ARG A 110 -24.16 -8.75 3.29
C ARG A 110 -25.12 -7.67 2.83
N GLY A 111 -25.87 -7.98 1.76
CA GLY A 111 -26.85 -7.06 1.16
C GLY A 111 -26.25 -6.03 0.21
N GLU A 112 -24.92 -5.95 0.08
CA GLU A 112 -24.26 -5.03 -0.83
C GLU A 112 -24.31 -5.52 -2.28
N THR A 113 -24.59 -4.59 -3.21
CA THR A 113 -24.54 -4.90 -4.63
C THR A 113 -23.12 -5.22 -5.06
N GLY A 114 -22.92 -6.33 -5.75
CA GLY A 114 -21.59 -6.76 -6.16
C GLY A 114 -20.84 -7.61 -5.13
N TYR A 115 -21.53 -8.28 -4.23
CA TYR A 115 -20.97 -9.17 -3.23
C TYR A 115 -19.97 -10.18 -3.80
N SER A 116 -20.35 -10.86 -4.91
CA SER A 116 -19.46 -11.79 -5.61
C SER A 116 -18.23 -11.09 -6.20
N ARG A 117 -18.41 -9.91 -6.78
CA ARG A 117 -17.33 -9.10 -7.35
C ARG A 117 -16.33 -8.66 -6.29
N PHE A 118 -16.80 -8.30 -5.09
CA PHE A 118 -15.94 -7.98 -3.96
C PHE A 118 -14.98 -9.13 -3.63
N PHE A 119 -15.51 -10.35 -3.48
CA PHE A 119 -14.68 -11.52 -3.19
C PHE A 119 -13.78 -11.93 -4.34
N ALA A 120 -14.21 -11.74 -5.60
CA ALA A 120 -13.33 -11.94 -6.75
C ALA A 120 -12.09 -11.03 -6.65
N TYR A 121 -12.28 -9.75 -6.41
CA TYR A 121 -11.18 -8.79 -6.31
C TYR A 121 -10.28 -9.03 -5.11
N THR A 122 -10.84 -9.35 -3.95
CA THR A 122 -10.04 -9.63 -2.75
C THR A 122 -9.24 -10.93 -2.87
N ASN A 123 -9.78 -11.95 -3.53
CA ASN A 123 -9.06 -13.18 -3.84
C ASN A 123 -7.88 -12.92 -4.78
N LEU A 124 -8.10 -12.14 -5.85
CA LEU A 124 -7.02 -11.73 -6.75
C LEU A 124 -5.96 -10.92 -6.02
N PHE A 125 -6.37 -10.08 -5.07
CA PHE A 125 -5.47 -9.30 -4.25
C PHE A 125 -4.55 -10.17 -3.39
N ILE A 126 -5.08 -11.18 -2.72
CA ILE A 126 -4.27 -12.15 -1.95
C ILE A 126 -3.32 -12.91 -2.88
N ALA A 127 -3.78 -13.41 -4.03
CA ALA A 127 -2.93 -14.09 -5.00
C ALA A 127 -1.77 -13.19 -5.47
N SER A 128 -2.07 -11.93 -5.81
CA SER A 128 -1.08 -10.95 -6.25
C SER A 128 -0.04 -10.65 -5.16
N MET A 129 -0.48 -10.51 -3.91
CA MET A 129 0.45 -10.30 -2.79
C MET A 129 1.34 -11.51 -2.54
N LEU A 130 0.82 -12.73 -2.72
CA LEU A 130 1.61 -13.96 -2.61
C LEU A 130 2.65 -14.07 -3.73
N PHE A 131 2.33 -13.66 -4.96
CA PHE A 131 3.32 -13.54 -6.03
C PHE A 131 4.45 -12.57 -5.64
N LEU A 132 4.09 -11.45 -5.04
CA LEU A 132 5.06 -10.44 -4.59
C LEU A 132 6.04 -11.02 -3.55
N VAL A 133 5.54 -11.70 -2.53
CA VAL A 133 6.36 -12.15 -1.40
C VAL A 133 7.06 -13.49 -1.62
N LEU A 134 6.63 -14.29 -2.59
CA LEU A 134 7.21 -15.59 -2.90
C LEU A 134 8.10 -15.58 -4.15
N GLY A 135 8.23 -14.46 -4.85
CA GLY A 135 9.08 -14.36 -6.03
C GLY A 135 10.57 -14.41 -5.69
N ASP A 136 11.37 -15.17 -6.47
CA ASP A 136 12.82 -15.24 -6.32
C ASP A 136 13.56 -14.15 -7.09
N ASN A 137 12.87 -13.47 -7.99
CA ASN A 137 13.42 -12.43 -8.84
C ASN A 137 12.58 -11.15 -8.82
N LEU A 138 13.23 -10.03 -9.12
CA LEU A 138 12.59 -8.72 -9.05
C LEU A 138 11.49 -8.52 -10.10
N LEU A 139 11.56 -9.20 -11.25
CA LEU A 139 10.52 -9.11 -12.27
C LEU A 139 9.23 -9.82 -11.82
N PHE A 140 9.35 -11.00 -11.22
CA PHE A 140 8.20 -11.71 -10.65
C PHE A 140 7.61 -10.97 -9.45
N LEU A 141 8.46 -10.41 -8.60
CA LEU A 141 8.04 -9.52 -7.52
C LEU A 141 7.28 -8.30 -8.10
N TYR A 142 7.78 -7.68 -9.17
CA TYR A 142 7.14 -6.56 -9.85
C TYR A 142 5.77 -6.95 -10.45
N PHE A 143 5.63 -8.15 -10.97
CA PHE A 143 4.34 -8.68 -11.43
C PHE A 143 3.29 -8.69 -10.30
N GLY A 144 3.66 -9.21 -9.11
CA GLY A 144 2.82 -9.13 -7.91
C GLY A 144 2.57 -7.68 -7.46
N TRP A 145 3.58 -6.83 -7.57
CA TRP A 145 3.54 -5.40 -7.25
C TRP A 145 2.49 -4.64 -8.05
N GLU A 146 2.44 -4.88 -9.34
CA GLU A 146 1.43 -4.32 -10.24
C GLU A 146 0.04 -4.94 -9.98
N GLY A 147 -0.02 -6.23 -9.68
CA GLY A 147 -1.26 -6.93 -9.34
C GLY A 147 -1.94 -6.33 -8.12
N VAL A 148 -1.20 -6.07 -7.03
CA VAL A 148 -1.79 -5.42 -5.83
C VAL A 148 -2.21 -3.98 -6.13
N GLY A 149 -1.50 -3.27 -7.00
CA GLY A 149 -1.88 -1.93 -7.45
C GLY A 149 -3.21 -1.93 -8.21
N LEU A 150 -3.41 -2.87 -9.13
CA LEU A 150 -4.66 -3.04 -9.86
C LEU A 150 -5.82 -3.39 -8.92
N CYS A 151 -5.62 -4.36 -8.04
CA CYS A 151 -6.66 -4.80 -7.11
C CYS A 151 -7.05 -3.67 -6.14
N SER A 152 -6.10 -2.87 -5.67
CA SER A 152 -6.41 -1.72 -4.81
C SER A 152 -7.25 -0.69 -5.55
N TYR A 153 -6.95 -0.39 -6.80
CA TYR A 153 -7.76 0.48 -7.65
C TYR A 153 -9.20 0.00 -7.75
N LEU A 154 -9.41 -1.29 -8.09
CA LEU A 154 -10.73 -1.89 -8.21
C LEU A 154 -11.51 -1.89 -6.89
N LEU A 155 -10.84 -2.09 -5.78
CA LEU A 155 -11.44 -2.19 -4.45
C LEU A 155 -11.69 -0.82 -3.80
N ILE A 156 -10.81 0.16 -3.97
CA ILE A 156 -11.04 1.55 -3.52
C ILE A 156 -12.23 2.13 -4.27
N GLY A 157 -12.31 1.88 -5.57
CA GLY A 157 -13.42 2.29 -6.44
C GLY A 157 -14.62 1.33 -6.43
N PHE A 158 -14.76 0.44 -5.46
CA PHE A 158 -15.81 -0.58 -5.42
C PHE A 158 -17.20 0.02 -5.54
N TYR A 159 -17.48 1.08 -4.83
CA TYR A 159 -18.73 1.87 -4.91
C TYR A 159 -18.66 2.90 -6.05
N TYR A 160 -18.50 2.44 -7.27
CA TYR A 160 -18.22 3.23 -8.47
C TYR A 160 -19.36 4.19 -8.89
N SER A 161 -20.57 4.01 -8.39
CA SER A 161 -21.68 4.92 -8.63
C SER A 161 -21.43 6.32 -8.05
N ASN A 162 -20.56 6.45 -7.06
CA ASN A 162 -20.13 7.73 -6.55
C ASN A 162 -18.80 8.15 -7.22
N ARG A 163 -18.85 9.25 -7.98
CA ARG A 163 -17.68 9.79 -8.71
C ARG A 163 -16.48 10.07 -7.79
N ASN A 164 -16.73 10.49 -6.56
CA ASN A 164 -15.63 10.76 -5.60
C ASN A 164 -14.84 9.50 -5.27
N ASN A 165 -15.48 8.35 -5.19
CA ASN A 165 -14.80 7.07 -4.97
C ASN A 165 -13.95 6.68 -6.18
N GLY A 166 -14.44 6.94 -7.39
CA GLY A 166 -13.67 6.76 -8.62
C GLY A 166 -12.43 7.67 -8.67
N ASN A 167 -12.58 8.93 -8.26
CA ASN A 167 -11.45 9.86 -8.17
C ASN A 167 -10.41 9.42 -7.12
N ALA A 168 -10.86 8.91 -5.98
CA ALA A 168 -9.97 8.37 -4.95
C ALA A 168 -9.20 7.14 -5.45
N ALA A 169 -9.87 6.24 -6.16
CA ALA A 169 -9.24 5.07 -6.78
C ALA A 169 -8.21 5.47 -7.84
N LEU A 170 -8.56 6.42 -8.71
CA LEU A 170 -7.66 6.95 -9.74
C LEU A 170 -6.43 7.62 -9.11
N LYS A 171 -6.62 8.43 -8.07
CA LYS A 171 -5.52 9.05 -7.32
C LYS A 171 -4.58 7.99 -6.74
N ALA A 172 -5.11 6.97 -6.06
CA ALA A 172 -4.33 5.87 -5.52
C ALA A 172 -3.53 5.15 -6.61
N PHE A 173 -4.17 4.86 -7.75
CA PHE A 173 -3.52 4.21 -8.88
C PHE A 173 -2.39 5.05 -9.47
N ILE A 174 -2.62 6.33 -9.76
CA ILE A 174 -1.63 7.22 -10.40
C ILE A 174 -0.45 7.46 -9.45
N VAL A 175 -0.70 7.79 -8.19
CA VAL A 175 0.37 8.08 -7.23
C VAL A 175 1.26 6.85 -7.00
N THR A 176 0.67 5.68 -6.82
CA THR A 176 1.46 4.45 -6.68
C THR A 176 2.17 4.09 -7.98
N ARG A 177 1.56 4.34 -9.15
CA ARG A 177 2.17 4.09 -10.44
C ARG A 177 3.43 4.94 -10.68
N VAL A 178 3.48 6.16 -10.18
CA VAL A 178 4.72 6.97 -10.19
C VAL A 178 5.85 6.23 -9.51
N GLY A 179 5.59 5.64 -8.34
CA GLY A 179 6.55 4.78 -7.65
C GLY A 179 6.93 3.52 -8.46
N ASP A 180 5.95 2.89 -9.09
CA ASP A 180 6.15 1.70 -9.92
C ASP A 180 7.07 1.98 -11.11
N VAL A 181 6.95 3.15 -11.73
CA VAL A 181 7.85 3.59 -12.82
C VAL A 181 9.29 3.75 -12.31
N PHE A 182 9.48 4.37 -11.15
CA PHE A 182 10.81 4.43 -10.53
C PHE A 182 11.38 3.03 -10.28
N MET A 183 10.58 2.12 -9.74
CA MET A 183 10.99 0.73 -9.52
C MET A 183 11.41 0.05 -10.82
N ALA A 184 10.64 0.24 -11.91
CA ALA A 184 10.98 -0.32 -13.21
C ALA A 184 12.37 0.18 -13.70
N PHE A 185 12.66 1.46 -13.55
CA PHE A 185 13.99 1.97 -13.86
C PHE A 185 15.08 1.33 -12.99
N GLY A 186 14.79 1.09 -11.71
CA GLY A 186 15.69 0.35 -10.82
C GLY A 186 15.99 -1.06 -11.35
N LEU A 187 14.97 -1.78 -11.80
CA LEU A 187 15.13 -3.10 -12.41
C LEU A 187 15.99 -3.04 -13.68
N PHE A 188 15.78 -2.05 -14.55
CA PHE A 188 16.57 -1.87 -15.76
C PHE A 188 18.05 -1.63 -15.45
N ILE A 189 18.35 -0.77 -14.47
CA ILE A 189 19.71 -0.48 -14.04
C ILE A 189 20.36 -1.76 -13.48
N LEU A 190 19.66 -2.48 -12.61
CA LEU A 190 20.19 -3.72 -12.03
C LEU A 190 20.47 -4.78 -13.09
N PHE A 191 19.56 -4.98 -14.03
CA PHE A 191 19.78 -5.91 -15.13
C PHE A 191 20.95 -5.49 -16.01
N GLN A 192 21.06 -4.21 -16.35
CA GLN A 192 22.18 -3.69 -17.15
C GLN A 192 23.53 -3.89 -16.46
N GLN A 193 23.58 -3.72 -15.13
CA GLN A 193 24.82 -3.84 -14.38
C GLN A 193 25.22 -5.28 -14.07
N PHE A 194 24.25 -6.16 -13.79
CA PHE A 194 24.51 -7.51 -13.28
C PHE A 194 24.09 -8.63 -14.24
N GLY A 195 23.31 -8.36 -15.27
CA GLY A 195 22.82 -9.37 -16.21
C GLY A 195 21.76 -10.30 -15.65
N THR A 196 21.26 -10.05 -14.44
CA THR A 196 20.26 -10.87 -13.76
C THR A 196 19.31 -9.99 -12.95
N LEU A 197 18.09 -10.48 -12.73
CA LEU A 197 17.12 -9.93 -11.76
C LEU A 197 16.82 -10.91 -10.62
N ASN A 198 17.50 -12.05 -10.57
CA ASN A 198 17.39 -12.97 -9.43
C ASN A 198 17.97 -12.28 -8.19
N ILE A 199 17.17 -12.22 -7.12
CA ILE A 199 17.49 -11.44 -5.93
C ILE A 199 18.71 -12.01 -5.23
N GLN A 200 18.80 -13.33 -5.07
CA GLN A 200 19.92 -13.96 -4.37
C GLN A 200 21.22 -13.80 -5.15
N GLU A 201 21.17 -13.90 -6.48
CA GLU A 201 22.33 -13.63 -7.33
C GLU A 201 22.77 -12.16 -7.21
N LEU A 202 21.83 -11.21 -7.21
CA LEU A 202 22.15 -9.79 -7.03
C LEU A 202 22.83 -9.52 -5.68
N LEU A 203 22.37 -10.15 -4.60
CA LEU A 203 22.96 -10.00 -3.26
C LEU A 203 24.38 -10.56 -3.18
N VAL A 204 24.71 -11.56 -3.99
CA VAL A 204 26.07 -12.12 -4.10
C VAL A 204 26.96 -11.30 -5.02
N LEU A 205 26.45 -10.90 -6.19
CA LEU A 205 27.22 -10.21 -7.23
C LEU A 205 27.53 -8.74 -6.89
N ALA A 206 26.59 -8.05 -6.23
CA ALA A 206 26.73 -6.62 -5.96
C ALA A 206 27.98 -6.28 -5.12
N PRO A 207 28.26 -6.94 -3.98
CA PRO A 207 29.46 -6.64 -3.21
C PRO A 207 30.76 -7.07 -3.92
N GLN A 208 30.70 -8.05 -4.83
CA GLN A 208 31.86 -8.47 -5.63
C GLN A 208 32.18 -7.42 -6.71
N LYS A 209 31.17 -6.89 -7.37
CA LYS A 209 31.36 -5.92 -8.45
C LYS A 209 31.61 -4.51 -7.94
N PHE A 210 30.93 -4.12 -6.87
CA PHE A 210 30.96 -2.77 -6.29
C PHE A 210 31.15 -2.80 -4.77
N PRO A 211 32.31 -3.24 -4.25
CA PRO A 211 32.54 -3.43 -2.82
C PRO A 211 32.43 -2.12 -2.01
N GLU A 212 32.71 -0.97 -2.63
CA GLU A 212 32.60 0.37 -2.01
C GLU A 212 31.36 1.15 -2.49
N GLY A 213 30.44 0.46 -3.17
CA GLY A 213 29.30 1.10 -3.83
C GLY A 213 29.68 1.70 -5.19
N ASN A 214 28.68 2.24 -5.88
CA ASN A 214 28.82 2.86 -7.19
C ASN A 214 27.59 3.74 -7.47
N LEU A 215 27.76 4.74 -8.34
CA LEU A 215 26.65 5.61 -8.77
C LEU A 215 25.46 4.82 -9.33
N TRP A 216 25.70 3.79 -10.14
CA TRP A 216 24.61 2.97 -10.70
C TRP A 216 23.84 2.22 -9.62
N LEU A 217 24.55 1.69 -8.61
CA LEU A 217 23.91 1.03 -7.47
C LEU A 217 23.12 2.03 -6.62
N THR A 218 23.67 3.23 -6.41
CA THR A 218 22.96 4.32 -5.72
C THR A 218 21.70 4.71 -6.47
N LEU A 219 21.74 4.87 -7.79
CA LEU A 219 20.57 5.17 -8.60
C LEU A 219 19.54 4.05 -8.61
N ALA A 220 19.99 2.79 -8.67
CA ALA A 220 19.10 1.62 -8.60
C ALA A 220 18.38 1.55 -7.26
N THR A 221 19.09 1.69 -6.15
CA THR A 221 18.48 1.68 -4.79
C THR A 221 17.58 2.87 -4.55
N LEU A 222 17.93 4.06 -5.05
CA LEU A 222 17.05 5.23 -5.03
C LEU A 222 15.75 4.97 -5.80
N ALA A 223 15.84 4.33 -6.96
CA ALA A 223 14.68 3.97 -7.77
C ALA A 223 13.81 2.89 -7.08
N LEU A 224 14.42 1.90 -6.43
CA LEU A 224 13.69 0.92 -5.60
C LEU A 224 13.00 1.61 -4.42
N LEU A 225 13.65 2.57 -3.77
CA LEU A 225 13.03 3.40 -2.73
C LEU A 225 11.83 4.17 -3.27
N GLY A 226 11.93 4.72 -4.48
CA GLY A 226 10.79 5.37 -5.15
C GLY A 226 9.58 4.46 -5.29
N GLY A 227 9.79 3.18 -5.66
CA GLY A 227 8.74 2.16 -5.66
C GLY A 227 8.18 1.89 -4.26
N ALA A 228 9.08 1.73 -3.29
CA ALA A 228 8.71 1.44 -1.91
C ALA A 228 7.86 2.54 -1.28
N VAL A 229 8.22 3.82 -1.43
CA VAL A 229 7.44 4.95 -0.87
C VAL A 229 6.08 5.08 -1.54
N GLY A 230 5.94 4.66 -2.79
CA GLY A 230 4.65 4.63 -3.49
C GLY A 230 3.67 3.67 -2.83
N LYS A 231 4.00 2.39 -2.73
CA LYS A 231 3.13 1.35 -2.14
C LYS A 231 2.97 1.52 -0.63
N SER A 232 4.03 1.89 0.06
CA SER A 232 4.02 2.04 1.52
C SER A 232 3.52 3.40 2.01
N ALA A 233 3.06 4.26 1.12
CA ALA A 233 2.50 5.57 1.42
C ALA A 233 3.41 6.41 2.34
N GLN A 234 4.68 6.48 1.96
CA GLN A 234 5.67 7.33 2.61
C GLN A 234 5.94 8.58 1.76
N LEU A 235 6.45 9.63 2.36
CA LEU A 235 6.83 10.84 1.63
C LEU A 235 7.79 10.50 0.45
N PRO A 236 7.58 11.12 -0.70
CA PRO A 236 6.58 12.13 -1.06
C PRO A 236 5.28 11.56 -1.67
N LEU A 237 5.07 10.24 -1.69
CA LEU A 237 3.95 9.56 -2.35
C LEU A 237 2.88 9.05 -1.37
N GLN A 238 2.64 9.78 -0.26
CA GLN A 238 1.73 9.36 0.82
C GLN A 238 0.26 9.77 0.63
N THR A 239 -0.03 10.70 -0.27
CA THR A 239 -1.32 11.42 -0.30
C THR A 239 -2.53 10.56 -0.64
N TRP A 240 -2.33 9.43 -1.27
CA TRP A 240 -3.40 8.53 -1.72
C TRP A 240 -4.06 7.73 -0.58
N LEU A 241 -3.30 7.44 0.51
CA LEU A 241 -3.71 6.45 1.49
C LEU A 241 -4.93 6.87 2.31
N ALA A 242 -4.99 8.14 2.72
CA ALA A 242 -6.15 8.67 3.45
C ALA A 242 -7.42 8.71 2.59
N ASP A 243 -7.30 8.97 1.30
CA ASP A 243 -8.44 8.98 0.37
C ASP A 243 -8.88 7.57 -0.05
N ALA A 244 -8.00 6.57 0.10
CA ALA A 244 -8.32 5.17 -0.11
C ALA A 244 -9.41 4.63 0.84
N MET A 245 -9.78 5.41 1.86
CA MET A 245 -10.90 5.10 2.76
C MET A 245 -12.29 5.14 2.09
N ALA A 246 -12.37 5.53 0.83
CA ALA A 246 -13.58 5.45 0.00
C ALA A 246 -14.08 4.01 -0.23
N GLY A 247 -13.20 3.02 -0.18
CA GLY A 247 -13.54 1.60 -0.30
C GLY A 247 -14.22 1.01 0.94
N PRO A 248 -14.81 -0.20 0.83
CA PRO A 248 -15.36 -0.93 1.97
C PRO A 248 -14.32 -1.15 3.08
N THR A 249 -14.75 -1.16 4.33
CA THR A 249 -13.82 -1.26 5.47
C THR A 249 -12.95 -2.53 5.49
N PRO A 250 -13.43 -3.72 5.08
CA PRO A 250 -12.53 -4.88 4.94
C PRO A 250 -11.40 -4.70 3.92
N VAL A 251 -11.64 -3.91 2.86
CA VAL A 251 -10.57 -3.51 1.93
C VAL A 251 -9.52 -2.66 2.63
N SER A 252 -9.98 -1.70 3.44
CA SER A 252 -9.06 -0.88 4.24
C SER A 252 -8.22 -1.74 5.18
N ALA A 253 -8.83 -2.71 5.86
CA ALA A 253 -8.10 -3.68 6.68
C ALA A 253 -7.04 -4.44 5.87
N LEU A 254 -7.40 -4.92 4.69
CA LEU A 254 -6.53 -5.71 3.83
C LEU A 254 -5.33 -4.89 3.33
N ILE A 255 -5.58 -3.68 2.80
CA ILE A 255 -4.55 -2.76 2.31
C ILE A 255 -3.58 -2.35 3.42
N HIS A 256 -4.10 -2.01 4.61
CA HIS A 256 -3.33 -1.37 5.67
C HIS A 256 -2.66 -2.33 6.65
N ALA A 257 -3.15 -3.57 6.77
CA ALA A 257 -2.62 -4.53 7.73
C ALA A 257 -1.65 -5.53 7.10
N ALA A 258 -2.09 -6.25 6.07
CA ALA A 258 -1.42 -7.48 5.64
C ALA A 258 -0.80 -7.41 4.24
N THR A 259 -1.09 -6.37 3.44
CA THR A 259 -0.76 -6.43 2.01
C THR A 259 -0.04 -5.18 1.48
N MET A 260 -0.71 -4.31 0.76
CA MET A 260 -0.09 -3.32 -0.11
C MET A 260 0.92 -2.39 0.59
N VAL A 261 0.57 -1.86 1.77
CA VAL A 261 1.47 -0.93 2.48
C VAL A 261 2.71 -1.59 3.07
N THR A 262 2.69 -2.92 3.23
CA THR A 262 3.85 -3.68 3.70
C THR A 262 4.84 -4.00 2.58
N ALA A 263 4.42 -3.85 1.32
CA ALA A 263 5.21 -4.22 0.16
C ALA A 263 6.54 -3.45 0.05
N GLY A 264 6.53 -2.15 0.36
CA GLY A 264 7.76 -1.34 0.33
C GLY A 264 8.75 -1.73 1.43
N VAL A 265 8.27 -2.05 2.62
CA VAL A 265 9.10 -2.56 3.72
C VAL A 265 9.73 -3.90 3.33
N TYR A 266 8.93 -4.81 2.79
CA TYR A 266 9.39 -6.10 2.29
C TYR A 266 10.44 -5.95 1.20
N LEU A 267 10.23 -5.07 0.21
CA LEU A 267 11.16 -4.84 -0.89
C LEU A 267 12.54 -4.40 -0.38
N ILE A 268 12.58 -3.41 0.51
CA ILE A 268 13.84 -2.88 1.05
C ILE A 268 14.53 -3.95 1.89
N ALA A 269 13.80 -4.67 2.75
CA ALA A 269 14.36 -5.76 3.53
C ALA A 269 14.87 -6.91 2.64
N ARG A 270 14.11 -7.29 1.60
CA ARG A 270 14.52 -8.33 0.64
C ARG A 270 15.78 -7.95 -0.12
N CYS A 271 15.94 -6.68 -0.44
CA CYS A 271 17.11 -6.14 -1.15
C CYS A 271 18.16 -5.52 -0.20
N HIS A 272 18.18 -5.90 1.07
CA HIS A 272 19.05 -5.32 2.11
C HIS A 272 20.51 -5.17 1.70
N GLY A 273 21.08 -6.16 1.03
CA GLY A 273 22.47 -6.12 0.60
C GLY A 273 22.76 -5.03 -0.44
N LEU A 274 21.79 -4.68 -1.28
CA LEU A 274 21.93 -3.57 -2.22
C LEU A 274 21.90 -2.21 -1.49
N PHE A 275 21.01 -2.05 -0.53
CA PHE A 275 20.87 -0.83 0.27
C PHE A 275 22.07 -0.62 1.22
N THR A 276 22.63 -1.69 1.75
CA THR A 276 23.85 -1.61 2.58
C THR A 276 25.05 -1.07 1.81
N LEU A 277 25.13 -1.35 0.51
CA LEU A 277 26.16 -0.82 -0.40
C LEU A 277 25.89 0.61 -0.89
N ALA A 278 24.74 1.18 -0.55
CA ALA A 278 24.34 2.56 -0.84
C ALA A 278 23.93 3.27 0.47
N PRO A 279 24.88 3.56 1.38
CA PRO A 279 24.57 4.05 2.72
C PRO A 279 23.80 5.36 2.73
N ASP A 280 24.03 6.25 1.78
CA ASP A 280 23.29 7.53 1.66
C ASP A 280 21.79 7.29 1.38
N ILE A 281 21.48 6.27 0.58
CA ILE A 281 20.09 5.89 0.29
C ILE A 281 19.46 5.19 1.49
N LEU A 282 20.22 4.35 2.20
CA LEU A 282 19.74 3.71 3.41
C LEU A 282 19.42 4.74 4.51
N GLU A 283 20.28 5.75 4.68
CA GLU A 283 20.00 6.88 5.56
C GLU A 283 18.73 7.64 5.13
N LEU A 284 18.55 7.87 3.83
CA LEU A 284 17.35 8.50 3.27
C LEU A 284 16.09 7.68 3.58
N VAL A 285 16.14 6.35 3.56
CA VAL A 285 15.03 5.47 3.99
C VAL A 285 14.61 5.81 5.42
N GLY A 286 15.57 5.90 6.33
CA GLY A 286 15.34 6.25 7.74
C GLY A 286 14.73 7.65 7.90
N ILE A 287 15.25 8.63 7.20
CA ILE A 287 14.76 10.03 7.23
C ILE A 287 13.33 10.11 6.69
N VAL A 288 13.04 9.48 5.55
CA VAL A 288 11.68 9.43 4.97
C VAL A 288 10.70 8.81 5.97
N GLY A 289 11.06 7.70 6.61
CA GLY A 289 10.25 7.08 7.64
C GLY A 289 10.01 7.99 8.84
N ALA A 290 11.05 8.63 9.37
CA ALA A 290 10.98 9.51 10.53
C ALA A 290 10.12 10.76 10.25
N VAL A 291 10.28 11.40 9.11
CA VAL A 291 9.48 12.57 8.73
C VAL A 291 8.02 12.17 8.52
N THR A 292 7.77 11.08 7.82
CA THR A 292 6.41 10.59 7.55
C THR A 292 5.68 10.24 8.84
N LEU A 293 6.33 9.56 9.79
CA LEU A 293 5.68 9.17 11.05
C LEU A 293 5.24 10.38 11.89
N VAL A 294 6.03 11.44 11.90
CA VAL A 294 5.69 12.67 12.64
C VAL A 294 4.55 13.43 11.94
N LEU A 295 4.67 13.66 10.63
CA LEU A 295 3.65 14.39 9.87
C LEU A 295 2.29 13.65 9.88
N ALA A 296 2.29 12.34 9.71
CA ALA A 296 1.08 11.52 9.79
C ALA A 296 0.47 11.51 11.20
N GLY A 297 1.30 11.52 12.25
CA GLY A 297 0.85 11.63 13.63
C GLY A 297 0.09 12.93 13.90
N PHE A 298 0.61 14.06 13.47
CA PHE A 298 -0.09 15.35 13.58
C PHE A 298 -1.39 15.38 12.76
N ALA A 299 -1.38 14.84 11.55
CA ALA A 299 -2.59 14.73 10.73
C ALA A 299 -3.68 13.89 11.41
N ALA A 300 -3.30 12.78 12.05
CA ALA A 300 -4.22 11.91 12.78
C ALA A 300 -4.91 12.61 13.96
N LEU A 301 -4.23 13.55 14.63
CA LEU A 301 -4.79 14.31 15.76
C LEU A 301 -6.04 15.11 15.42
N VAL A 302 -6.19 15.54 14.18
CA VAL A 302 -7.26 16.45 13.75
C VAL A 302 -8.30 15.80 12.85
N GLN A 303 -8.08 14.57 12.36
CA GLN A 303 -9.07 13.85 11.57
C GLN A 303 -10.31 13.55 12.40
N THR A 304 -11.47 13.57 11.75
CA THR A 304 -12.78 13.30 12.37
C THR A 304 -13.38 11.98 11.95
N ASP A 305 -12.95 11.45 10.82
CA ASP A 305 -13.38 10.16 10.28
C ASP A 305 -12.56 9.02 10.90
N ILE A 306 -13.25 8.01 11.46
CA ILE A 306 -12.64 6.87 12.15
C ILE A 306 -11.64 6.12 11.26
N LYS A 307 -11.96 5.92 9.98
CA LYS A 307 -11.09 5.22 9.02
C LYS A 307 -9.89 6.09 8.63
N ARG A 308 -10.08 7.40 8.44
CA ARG A 308 -8.97 8.32 8.11
C ARG A 308 -7.97 8.47 9.25
N ILE A 309 -8.42 8.45 10.51
CA ILE A 309 -7.52 8.41 11.67
C ILE A 309 -6.65 7.16 11.62
N LEU A 310 -7.25 6.00 11.37
CA LEU A 310 -6.52 4.73 11.26
C LEU A 310 -5.58 4.69 10.04
N ALA A 311 -5.96 5.33 8.92
CA ALA A 311 -5.10 5.46 7.74
C ALA A 311 -3.85 6.31 8.04
N CYS A 312 -4.01 7.47 8.67
CA CYS A 312 -2.89 8.30 9.12
C CYS A 312 -2.00 7.56 10.11
N SER A 313 -2.60 6.79 11.03
CA SER A 313 -1.83 5.96 11.95
C SER A 313 -1.05 4.85 11.24
N THR A 314 -1.57 4.31 10.13
CA THR A 314 -0.83 3.35 9.30
C THR A 314 0.40 3.99 8.66
N MET A 315 0.26 5.18 8.05
CA MET A 315 1.41 5.91 7.50
C MET A 315 2.48 6.12 8.57
N SER A 316 2.08 6.48 9.78
CA SER A 316 2.99 6.67 10.91
C SER A 316 3.71 5.37 11.30
N GLN A 317 3.00 4.25 11.42
CA GLN A 317 3.60 2.97 11.81
C GLN A 317 4.52 2.39 10.72
N ILE A 318 4.14 2.50 9.46
CA ILE A 318 5.04 2.15 8.34
C ILE A 318 6.27 3.06 8.35
N GLY A 319 6.13 4.32 8.73
CA GLY A 319 7.26 5.23 8.97
C GLY A 319 8.25 4.70 10.01
N TYR A 320 7.78 4.07 11.09
CA TYR A 320 8.65 3.36 12.06
C TYR A 320 9.42 2.20 11.41
N MET A 321 8.76 1.45 10.53
CA MET A 321 9.42 0.34 9.82
C MET A 321 10.50 0.86 8.88
N PHE A 322 10.24 1.95 8.16
CA PHE A 322 11.24 2.62 7.32
C PHE A 322 12.40 3.18 8.15
N LEU A 323 12.10 3.77 9.30
CA LEU A 323 13.12 4.21 10.26
C LEU A 323 14.01 3.05 10.70
N ALA A 324 13.41 1.91 11.05
CA ALA A 324 14.14 0.71 11.44
C ALA A 324 15.04 0.18 10.30
N LEU A 325 14.51 0.12 9.08
CA LEU A 325 15.29 -0.26 7.90
C LEU A 325 16.48 0.68 7.69
N GLY A 326 16.24 1.98 7.85
CA GLY A 326 17.26 3.03 7.66
C GLY A 326 18.42 2.97 8.65
N VAL A 327 18.20 2.44 9.84
CA VAL A 327 19.25 2.22 10.85
C VAL A 327 19.85 0.81 10.79
N GLY A 328 19.45 -0.02 9.82
CA GLY A 328 19.93 -1.39 9.66
C GLY A 328 19.28 -2.41 10.61
N ALA A 329 18.17 -2.04 11.24
CA ALA A 329 17.40 -2.92 12.12
C ALA A 329 16.34 -3.70 11.31
N TRP A 330 16.80 -4.56 10.41
CA TRP A 330 15.99 -5.30 9.44
C TRP A 330 14.96 -6.21 10.09
N ASP A 331 15.39 -6.97 11.08
CA ASP A 331 14.56 -7.89 11.87
C ASP A 331 13.52 -7.15 12.69
N ALA A 332 13.86 -6.03 13.32
CA ALA A 332 12.92 -5.18 14.06
C ALA A 332 11.83 -4.62 13.14
N ALA A 333 12.17 -4.21 11.92
CA ALA A 333 11.21 -3.72 10.93
C ALA A 333 10.19 -4.81 10.56
N ILE A 334 10.64 -6.02 10.29
CA ILE A 334 9.77 -7.16 9.92
C ILE A 334 8.96 -7.65 11.13
N PHE A 335 9.55 -7.68 12.32
CA PHE A 335 8.81 -8.02 13.53
C PHE A 335 7.68 -7.02 13.81
N HIS A 336 7.95 -5.73 13.68
CA HIS A 336 6.90 -4.72 13.81
C HIS A 336 5.85 -4.81 12.69
N LEU A 337 6.24 -5.15 11.47
CA LEU A 337 5.31 -5.41 10.37
C LEU A 337 4.33 -6.52 10.72
N MET A 338 4.79 -7.62 11.29
CA MET A 338 3.96 -8.75 11.70
C MET A 338 2.97 -8.37 12.81
N THR A 339 3.46 -7.75 13.88
CA THR A 339 2.59 -7.32 15.00
C THR A 339 1.62 -6.23 14.57
N HIS A 340 2.06 -5.31 13.73
CA HIS A 340 1.24 -4.27 13.13
C HIS A 340 0.08 -4.86 12.33
N ALA A 341 0.31 -5.91 11.55
CA ALA A 341 -0.75 -6.60 10.83
C ALA A 341 -1.86 -7.08 11.77
N PHE A 342 -1.53 -7.60 12.95
CA PHE A 342 -2.51 -8.07 13.93
C PHE A 342 -3.37 -6.94 14.47
N PHE A 343 -2.78 -5.90 15.04
CA PHE A 343 -3.58 -4.84 15.67
C PHE A 343 -4.21 -3.88 14.65
N LYS A 344 -3.64 -3.72 13.47
CA LYS A 344 -4.27 -2.91 12.41
C LYS A 344 -5.48 -3.59 11.81
N ALA A 345 -5.39 -4.87 11.50
CA ALA A 345 -6.56 -5.63 11.08
C ALA A 345 -7.67 -5.56 12.14
N LEU A 346 -7.31 -5.74 13.41
CA LEU A 346 -8.26 -5.61 14.52
C LEU A 346 -8.95 -4.24 14.54
N LEU A 347 -8.20 -3.17 14.48
CA LEU A 347 -8.74 -1.81 14.54
C LEU A 347 -9.64 -1.47 13.33
N PHE A 348 -9.23 -1.87 12.13
CA PHE A 348 -10.05 -1.65 10.94
C PHE A 348 -11.32 -2.50 10.93
N LEU A 349 -11.25 -3.78 11.29
CA LEU A 349 -12.44 -4.63 11.38
C LEU A 349 -13.39 -4.14 12.47
N ALA A 350 -12.86 -3.75 13.63
CA ALA A 350 -13.66 -3.15 14.69
C ALA A 350 -14.30 -1.82 14.26
N SER A 351 -13.58 -0.98 13.49
CA SER A 351 -14.17 0.24 12.92
C SER A 351 -15.31 -0.08 11.96
N GLY A 352 -15.16 -1.13 11.15
CA GLY A 352 -16.23 -1.64 10.30
C GLY A 352 -17.46 -2.08 11.09
N ALA A 353 -17.24 -2.81 12.18
CA ALA A 353 -18.33 -3.21 13.07
C ALA A 353 -19.06 -2.00 13.68
N VAL A 354 -18.33 -0.98 14.11
CA VAL A 354 -18.90 0.28 14.63
C VAL A 354 -19.67 1.04 13.54
N ILE A 355 -19.10 1.17 12.34
CA ILE A 355 -19.74 1.88 11.22
C ILE A 355 -21.08 1.22 10.86
N VAL A 356 -21.11 -0.10 10.71
CA VAL A 356 -22.37 -0.83 10.42
C VAL A 356 -23.35 -0.68 11.57
N ALA A 357 -22.92 -0.82 12.82
CA ALA A 357 -23.76 -0.66 14.00
C ALA A 357 -24.36 0.74 14.13
N CYS A 358 -23.67 1.79 13.66
CA CYS A 358 -24.07 3.19 13.70
C CYS A 358 -24.65 3.70 12.37
N HIS A 359 -25.28 2.82 11.57
CA HIS A 359 -25.93 3.21 10.30
C HIS A 359 -25.01 3.94 9.32
N HIS A 360 -23.79 3.46 9.15
CA HIS A 360 -22.74 4.00 8.29
C HIS A 360 -22.19 5.38 8.68
N GLU A 361 -22.42 5.84 9.93
CA GLU A 361 -21.74 7.03 10.44
C GLU A 361 -20.25 6.75 10.64
N GLN A 362 -19.39 7.65 10.12
CA GLN A 362 -17.93 7.55 10.22
C GLN A 362 -17.32 8.66 11.08
N ASN A 363 -18.06 9.72 11.35
CA ASN A 363 -17.58 10.84 12.17
C ASN A 363 -17.64 10.51 13.65
N ILE A 364 -16.46 10.41 14.30
CA ILE A 364 -16.35 10.06 15.72
C ILE A 364 -17.10 11.02 16.65
N PHE A 365 -17.27 12.30 16.26
CA PHE A 365 -17.97 13.30 17.05
C PHE A 365 -19.49 13.17 17.00
N LYS A 366 -20.03 12.40 16.06
CA LYS A 366 -21.44 12.04 15.98
C LYS A 366 -21.76 10.70 16.68
N MET A 367 -20.72 9.99 17.13
CA MET A 367 -20.81 8.80 17.97
C MET A 367 -20.80 9.22 19.43
N GLY A 368 -20.78 8.27 20.36
CA GLY A 368 -20.66 8.48 21.79
C GLY A 368 -21.37 7.39 22.58
N GLY A 369 -20.88 7.09 23.77
CA GLY A 369 -21.52 6.12 24.68
C GLY A 369 -21.61 4.69 24.15
N LEU A 370 -20.78 4.30 23.17
CA LEU A 370 -20.90 3.02 22.47
C LEU A 370 -20.36 1.81 23.30
N TRP A 371 -19.58 2.05 24.36
CA TRP A 371 -18.88 1.00 25.08
C TRP A 371 -19.79 -0.08 25.67
N LYS A 372 -21.02 0.27 26.13
CA LYS A 372 -22.01 -0.68 26.64
C LYS A 372 -22.77 -1.38 25.50
N LYS A 373 -23.01 -0.68 24.40
CA LYS A 373 -23.80 -1.21 23.28
C LYS A 373 -22.97 -2.13 22.37
N LEU A 374 -21.66 -1.86 22.23
CA LEU A 374 -20.73 -2.58 21.36
C LEU A 374 -19.51 -3.09 22.15
N PRO A 375 -19.69 -4.02 23.11
CA PRO A 375 -18.62 -4.42 24.04
C PRO A 375 -17.44 -5.08 23.31
N LEU A 376 -17.68 -5.90 22.30
CA LEU A 376 -16.60 -6.55 21.53
C LEU A 376 -15.80 -5.55 20.70
N ALA A 377 -16.47 -4.60 20.03
CA ALA A 377 -15.80 -3.54 19.30
C ALA A 377 -15.01 -2.63 20.25
N TYR A 378 -15.57 -2.33 21.42
CA TYR A 378 -14.87 -1.57 22.45
C TYR A 378 -13.60 -2.29 22.95
N ALA A 379 -13.70 -3.57 23.29
CA ALA A 379 -12.54 -4.38 23.66
C ALA A 379 -11.49 -4.43 22.55
N SER A 380 -11.93 -4.56 21.29
CA SER A 380 -11.06 -4.54 20.11
C SER A 380 -10.31 -3.20 19.98
N PHE A 381 -10.99 -2.09 20.18
CA PHE A 381 -10.35 -0.76 20.15
C PHE A 381 -9.43 -0.51 21.33
N VAL A 382 -9.78 -0.97 22.52
CA VAL A 382 -8.92 -0.82 23.70
C VAL A 382 -7.63 -1.66 23.54
N VAL A 383 -7.76 -2.92 23.17
CA VAL A 383 -6.59 -3.82 23.00
C VAL A 383 -5.77 -3.41 21.78
N GLY A 384 -6.41 -3.21 20.62
CA GLY A 384 -5.73 -2.81 19.38
C GLY A 384 -5.12 -1.41 19.50
N GLY A 385 -5.82 -0.48 20.15
CA GLY A 385 -5.31 0.87 20.42
C GLY A 385 -4.16 0.89 21.41
N ALA A 386 -4.22 0.06 22.46
CA ALA A 386 -3.11 -0.12 23.38
C ALA A 386 -1.88 -0.72 22.68
N ALA A 387 -2.08 -1.69 21.77
CA ALA A 387 -1.01 -2.26 20.97
C ALA A 387 -0.40 -1.22 20.00
N LEU A 388 -1.24 -0.42 19.36
CA LEU A 388 -0.80 0.68 18.49
C LEU A 388 0.01 1.73 19.26
N ALA A 389 -0.44 2.09 20.47
CA ALA A 389 0.25 3.01 21.38
C ALA A 389 1.48 2.38 22.06
N ALA A 390 1.71 1.09 21.89
CA ALA A 390 2.80 0.34 22.53
C ALA A 390 2.72 0.36 24.06
N LEU A 391 1.54 0.05 24.62
CA LEU A 391 1.36 -0.02 26.07
C LEU A 391 2.26 -1.10 26.66
N PRO A 392 3.10 -0.76 27.69
CA PRO A 392 4.15 -1.63 28.19
C PRO A 392 3.66 -3.02 28.64
N PHE A 393 4.44 -4.04 28.32
CA PHE A 393 4.36 -5.45 28.73
C PHE A 393 3.09 -6.21 28.31
N LEU A 394 2.00 -5.54 28.01
CA LEU A 394 0.70 -6.17 27.74
C LEU A 394 0.41 -6.39 26.25
N THR A 395 1.07 -5.64 25.37
CA THR A 395 0.72 -5.57 23.96
C THR A 395 1.85 -6.02 23.05
N ALA A 396 1.49 -6.60 21.90
CA ALA A 396 2.46 -6.99 20.88
C ALA A 396 3.25 -5.80 20.33
N GLY A 397 2.58 -4.64 20.18
CA GLY A 397 3.20 -3.43 19.67
C GLY A 397 4.30 -2.85 20.56
N PHE A 398 4.25 -3.08 21.87
CA PHE A 398 5.31 -2.69 22.79
C PHE A 398 6.64 -3.36 22.42
N TYR A 399 6.64 -4.68 22.34
CA TYR A 399 7.86 -5.44 22.06
C TYR A 399 8.49 -5.11 20.70
N SER A 400 7.67 -4.92 19.68
CA SER A 400 8.18 -4.62 18.33
C SER A 400 8.61 -3.17 18.14
N LYS A 401 7.86 -2.22 18.68
CA LYS A 401 8.17 -0.78 18.53
C LYS A 401 9.35 -0.35 19.39
N ASP A 402 9.45 -0.87 20.61
CA ASP A 402 10.58 -0.59 21.49
C ASP A 402 11.89 -1.13 20.94
N GLU A 403 11.85 -2.26 20.23
CA GLU A 403 13.04 -2.76 19.53
C GLU A 403 13.52 -1.77 18.47
N ILE A 404 12.60 -1.17 17.70
CA ILE A 404 12.95 -0.13 16.71
C ILE A 404 13.61 1.08 17.40
N LEU A 405 13.05 1.54 18.51
CA LEU A 405 13.60 2.69 19.25
C LEU A 405 14.97 2.37 19.85
N TRP A 406 15.13 1.15 20.34
CA TRP A 406 16.41 0.68 20.87
C TRP A 406 17.50 0.63 19.79
N GLU A 407 17.18 0.09 18.62
CA GLU A 407 18.14 0.01 17.52
C GLU A 407 18.53 1.40 16.99
N ALA A 408 17.59 2.35 16.94
CA ALA A 408 17.89 3.74 16.61
C ALA A 408 18.84 4.38 17.63
N PHE A 409 18.68 4.06 18.91
CA PHE A 409 19.58 4.51 19.98
C PHE A 409 20.97 3.85 19.88
N ALA A 410 21.01 2.51 19.75
CA ALA A 410 22.23 1.71 19.72
C ALA A 410 23.09 2.02 18.49
N SER A 411 22.48 2.34 17.36
CA SER A 411 23.17 2.76 16.13
C SER A 411 23.61 4.22 16.12
N GLY A 412 23.30 5.00 17.18
CA GLY A 412 23.73 6.39 17.33
C GLY A 412 22.87 7.43 16.57
N HIS A 413 21.75 7.05 15.97
CA HIS A 413 20.86 7.94 15.23
C HIS A 413 19.88 8.66 16.16
N ARG A 414 20.38 9.64 16.90
CA ARG A 414 19.61 10.36 17.92
C ARG A 414 18.41 11.13 17.35
N GLU A 415 18.56 11.73 16.19
CA GLU A 415 17.48 12.48 15.50
C GLU A 415 16.31 11.56 15.15
N LEU A 416 16.60 10.36 14.65
CA LEU A 416 15.59 9.36 14.33
C LEU A 416 14.92 8.83 15.60
N LEU A 417 15.67 8.63 16.67
CA LEU A 417 15.13 8.24 17.97
C LEU A 417 14.15 9.32 18.50
N ILE A 418 14.52 10.60 18.46
CA ILE A 418 13.67 11.71 18.88
C ILE A 418 12.39 11.73 18.08
N ALA A 419 12.47 11.60 16.75
CA ALA A 419 11.29 11.51 15.88
C ALA A 419 10.40 10.32 16.28
N GLY A 420 10.99 9.16 16.56
CA GLY A 420 10.28 7.97 17.05
C GLY A 420 9.56 8.20 18.38
N LEU A 421 10.19 8.87 19.34
CA LEU A 421 9.59 9.19 20.64
C LEU A 421 8.46 10.22 20.51
N VAL A 422 8.64 11.25 19.68
CA VAL A 422 7.57 12.22 19.35
C VAL A 422 6.39 11.51 18.71
N GLY A 423 6.65 10.65 17.74
CA GLY A 423 5.63 9.83 17.10
C GLY A 423 4.90 8.91 18.07
N ALA A 424 5.59 8.32 19.05
CA ALA A 424 4.99 7.48 20.08
C ALA A 424 4.00 8.28 20.96
N PHE A 425 4.37 9.48 21.34
CA PHE A 425 3.49 10.39 22.09
C PHE A 425 2.24 10.77 21.28
N LEU A 426 2.43 11.18 20.02
CA LEU A 426 1.32 11.50 19.11
C LEU A 426 0.39 10.30 18.90
N THR A 427 0.95 9.11 18.71
CA THR A 427 0.19 7.86 18.53
C THR A 427 -0.72 7.57 19.72
N SER A 428 -0.21 7.72 20.93
CA SER A 428 -0.99 7.53 22.15
C SER A 428 -2.15 8.51 22.23
N ILE A 429 -1.92 9.78 21.90
CA ILE A 429 -2.94 10.82 21.95
C ILE A 429 -4.04 10.58 20.93
N TYR A 430 -3.71 10.44 19.63
CA TYR A 430 -4.76 10.32 18.62
C TYR A 430 -5.53 9.01 18.70
N THR A 431 -4.88 7.93 19.12
CA THR A 431 -5.52 6.63 19.27
C THR A 431 -6.54 6.66 20.42
N PHE A 432 -6.15 7.15 21.59
CA PHE A 432 -7.06 7.23 22.73
C PHE A 432 -8.06 8.37 22.61
N ARG A 433 -7.74 9.46 21.91
CA ARG A 433 -8.73 10.44 21.47
C ARG A 433 -9.86 9.76 20.69
N LEU A 434 -9.53 8.91 19.71
CA LEU A 434 -10.52 8.15 18.95
C LEU A 434 -11.41 7.31 19.87
N ILE A 435 -10.80 6.53 20.78
CA ILE A 435 -11.52 5.65 21.70
C ILE A 435 -12.42 6.45 22.64
N PHE A 436 -11.90 7.49 23.27
CA PHE A 436 -12.65 8.29 24.24
C PHE A 436 -13.79 9.09 23.59
N VAL A 437 -13.58 9.58 22.37
CA VAL A 437 -14.63 10.33 21.66
C VAL A 437 -15.73 9.42 21.14
N ALA A 438 -15.40 8.28 20.55
CA ALA A 438 -16.37 7.38 19.93
C ALA A 438 -17.14 6.51 20.94
N PHE A 439 -16.47 6.02 21.98
CA PHE A 439 -17.05 5.04 22.89
C PHE A 439 -17.57 5.62 24.21
N HIS A 440 -17.05 6.77 24.65
CA HIS A 440 -17.45 7.40 25.89
C HIS A 440 -18.27 8.67 25.66
N GLY A 441 -18.79 9.26 26.75
CA GLY A 441 -19.66 10.43 26.69
C GLY A 441 -21.13 10.08 26.41
N GLU A 442 -21.91 11.09 26.03
CA GLU A 442 -23.33 10.92 25.76
C GLU A 442 -23.58 10.22 24.41
N PRO A 443 -24.51 9.25 24.35
CA PRO A 443 -24.87 8.59 23.11
C PRO A 443 -25.53 9.57 22.15
N LYS A 444 -25.00 9.68 20.92
CA LYS A 444 -25.55 10.53 19.86
C LYS A 444 -26.14 9.76 18.71
N THR A 445 -25.82 8.46 18.62
CA THR A 445 -26.28 7.57 17.55
C THR A 445 -26.81 6.29 18.18
N GLU A 446 -27.92 5.77 17.66
CA GLU A 446 -28.36 4.42 17.97
C GLU A 446 -27.38 3.41 17.38
N ALA A 447 -27.09 2.36 18.13
CA ALA A 447 -26.15 1.34 17.71
C ALA A 447 -26.67 -0.05 18.04
N HIS A 448 -26.53 -0.95 17.06
CA HIS A 448 -26.93 -2.36 17.18
C HIS A 448 -25.72 -3.26 16.90
N ALA A 449 -25.38 -4.11 17.88
CA ALA A 449 -24.24 -5.01 17.74
C ALA A 449 -24.44 -6.02 16.61
N GLY A 450 -23.38 -6.29 15.86
CA GLY A 450 -23.34 -7.37 14.88
C GLY A 450 -23.36 -8.74 15.55
N HIS A 451 -23.85 -9.75 14.85
CA HIS A 451 -23.99 -11.13 15.33
C HIS A 451 -23.36 -12.12 14.33
N GLY A 452 -23.07 -13.31 14.82
CA GLY A 452 -22.59 -14.42 14.02
C GLY A 452 -21.09 -14.66 14.13
N ILE A 453 -20.69 -15.88 13.78
CA ILE A 453 -19.30 -16.35 13.88
C ILE A 453 -18.36 -15.51 13.02
N SER A 454 -18.79 -15.13 11.82
CA SER A 454 -17.99 -14.31 10.90
C SER A 454 -17.72 -12.90 11.43
N HIS A 455 -18.52 -12.42 12.36
CA HIS A 455 -18.31 -11.14 13.04
C HIS A 455 -17.37 -11.27 14.24
N TRP A 456 -17.69 -12.16 15.19
CA TRP A 456 -16.96 -12.18 16.47
C TRP A 456 -15.64 -12.95 16.43
N LEU A 457 -15.52 -14.02 15.62
CA LEU A 457 -14.33 -14.87 15.61
C LEU A 457 -13.08 -14.14 15.12
N PRO A 458 -13.11 -13.41 13.98
CA PRO A 458 -11.93 -12.64 13.54
C PRO A 458 -11.49 -11.59 14.55
N LEU A 459 -12.43 -10.89 15.17
CA LEU A 459 -12.12 -9.89 16.20
C LEU A 459 -11.49 -10.53 17.42
N SER A 460 -12.04 -11.66 17.90
CA SER A 460 -11.53 -12.36 19.08
C SER A 460 -10.11 -12.90 18.87
N VAL A 461 -9.85 -13.52 17.72
CA VAL A 461 -8.51 -14.02 17.37
C VAL A 461 -7.50 -12.88 17.30
N LEU A 462 -7.86 -11.79 16.64
CA LEU A 462 -6.98 -10.63 16.52
C LEU A 462 -6.78 -9.88 17.84
N ILE A 463 -7.76 -9.89 18.75
CA ILE A 463 -7.57 -9.39 20.12
C ILE A 463 -6.44 -10.16 20.80
N VAL A 464 -6.48 -11.49 20.76
CA VAL A 464 -5.44 -12.34 21.38
C VAL A 464 -4.07 -12.07 20.74
N LEU A 465 -4.00 -12.01 19.41
CA LEU A 465 -2.75 -11.74 18.69
C LEU A 465 -2.20 -10.30 18.88
N SER A 466 -3.05 -9.37 19.29
CA SER A 466 -2.63 -8.01 19.60
C SER A 466 -2.07 -7.83 21.02
N THR A 467 -2.24 -8.83 21.89
CA THR A 467 -1.60 -8.89 23.19
C THR A 467 -0.16 -9.40 23.09
N PHE A 468 0.52 -9.54 24.23
CA PHE A 468 1.87 -10.14 24.28
C PHE A 468 1.95 -11.52 23.61
N VAL A 469 0.83 -12.25 23.48
CA VAL A 469 0.77 -13.56 22.80
C VAL A 469 1.23 -13.43 21.33
N GLY A 470 0.85 -12.38 20.63
CA GLY A 470 1.32 -12.13 19.27
C GLY A 470 2.83 -11.85 19.19
N ALA A 471 3.41 -11.24 20.22
CA ALA A 471 4.85 -11.01 20.31
C ALA A 471 5.67 -12.28 20.59
N LEU A 472 5.05 -13.34 21.06
CA LEU A 472 5.73 -14.65 21.21
C LEU A 472 5.99 -15.34 19.87
N ILE A 473 5.29 -14.92 18.82
CA ILE A 473 5.56 -15.39 17.46
C ILE A 473 6.79 -14.66 16.94
N THR A 474 7.91 -15.34 16.89
CA THR A 474 9.19 -14.77 16.42
C THR A 474 9.38 -15.10 14.94
N PRO A 475 9.54 -14.10 14.06
CA PRO A 475 9.89 -14.35 12.67
C PRO A 475 11.23 -15.07 12.54
N PRO A 476 11.34 -16.13 11.70
CA PRO A 476 12.58 -16.90 11.54
C PRO A 476 13.56 -16.17 10.59
N LEU A 477 14.10 -15.04 11.01
CA LEU A 477 14.91 -14.15 10.17
C LEU A 477 16.42 -14.36 10.29
N ALA A 478 16.87 -15.15 11.26
CA ALA A 478 18.28 -15.46 11.44
C ALA A 478 18.88 -16.13 10.18
N GLY A 479 20.00 -15.60 9.70
CA GLY A 479 20.66 -16.07 8.47
C GLY A 479 19.99 -15.58 7.16
N VAL A 480 18.84 -14.90 7.23
CA VAL A 480 18.16 -14.30 6.07
C VAL A 480 18.44 -12.81 5.99
N LEU A 481 18.36 -12.13 7.13
CA LEU A 481 18.66 -10.71 7.27
C LEU A 481 19.93 -10.53 8.13
N PRO A 482 20.71 -9.46 7.89
CA PRO A 482 21.86 -9.15 8.72
C PRO A 482 21.45 -8.88 10.17
N GLU A 483 22.32 -9.26 11.11
CA GLU A 483 22.12 -8.95 12.52
C GLU A 483 22.22 -7.43 12.75
N SER A 484 21.35 -6.92 13.61
CA SER A 484 21.35 -5.52 14.01
C SER A 484 22.43 -5.22 15.08
N VAL A 485 22.81 -3.96 15.18
CA VAL A 485 23.89 -3.50 16.09
C VAL A 485 23.50 -3.62 17.57
N GLY A 486 22.20 -3.52 17.88
CA GLY A 486 21.69 -3.47 19.25
C GLY A 486 21.50 -4.80 19.97
N HIS A 487 22.03 -5.92 19.45
CA HIS A 487 21.85 -7.25 20.05
C HIS A 487 22.35 -7.39 21.49
N ALA A 488 23.33 -6.57 21.94
CA ALA A 488 23.80 -6.53 23.31
C ALA A 488 23.00 -5.49 24.14
N GLY A 489 21.75 -5.83 24.48
CA GLY A 489 20.96 -5.01 25.40
C GLY A 489 21.51 -5.04 26.82
N GLY A 490 21.53 -3.90 27.49
CA GLY A 490 21.95 -3.74 28.89
C GLY A 490 20.97 -2.82 29.65
N GLU A 491 21.42 -2.26 30.77
CA GLU A 491 20.63 -1.31 31.56
C GLU A 491 20.10 -0.12 30.74
N ALA A 492 20.82 0.30 29.69
CA ALA A 492 20.38 1.35 28.78
C ALA A 492 19.13 0.97 27.99
N LYS A 493 19.00 -0.28 27.53
CA LYS A 493 17.80 -0.78 26.84
C LYS A 493 16.60 -0.73 27.77
N HIS A 494 16.75 -1.22 28.99
CA HIS A 494 15.67 -1.21 29.97
C HIS A 494 15.24 0.21 30.34
N SER A 495 16.21 1.12 30.46
CA SER A 495 15.91 2.55 30.74
C SER A 495 15.12 3.19 29.58
N LEU A 496 15.45 2.87 28.34
CA LEU A 496 14.73 3.36 27.15
C LEU A 496 13.32 2.76 27.07
N GLU A 497 13.14 1.48 27.36
CA GLU A 497 11.84 0.82 27.43
C GLU A 497 10.92 1.47 28.47
N LEU A 498 11.46 1.80 29.65
CA LEU A 498 10.72 2.53 30.68
C LEU A 498 10.36 3.95 30.23
N ALA A 499 11.27 4.65 29.56
CA ALA A 499 11.03 5.99 29.05
C ALA A 499 9.97 6.01 27.95
N SER A 500 10.04 5.10 26.99
CA SER A 500 9.04 4.97 25.90
C SER A 500 7.67 4.58 26.46
N GLY A 501 7.64 3.66 27.40
CA GLY A 501 6.42 3.28 28.13
C GLY A 501 5.80 4.44 28.91
N ALA A 502 6.61 5.24 29.58
CA ALA A 502 6.16 6.45 30.27
C ALA A 502 5.58 7.48 29.30
N ILE A 503 6.20 7.68 28.14
CA ILE A 503 5.70 8.55 27.06
C ILE A 503 4.35 8.06 26.54
N ALA A 504 4.20 6.76 26.31
CA ALA A 504 2.93 6.16 25.87
C ALA A 504 1.81 6.40 26.91
N ILE A 505 2.08 6.12 28.17
CA ILE A 505 1.13 6.34 29.28
C ILE A 505 0.79 7.82 29.43
N ALA A 506 1.78 8.70 29.37
CA ALA A 506 1.56 10.16 29.44
C ALA A 506 0.65 10.65 28.30
N GLY A 507 0.83 10.15 27.09
CA GLY A 507 -0.04 10.46 25.96
C GLY A 507 -1.47 9.97 26.16
N ILE A 508 -1.67 8.76 26.71
CA ILE A 508 -2.99 8.20 27.03
C ILE A 508 -3.68 9.06 28.11
N LEU A 509 -2.97 9.40 29.18
CA LEU A 509 -3.50 10.24 30.26
C LEU A 509 -3.87 11.63 29.76
N LEU A 510 -3.02 12.23 28.92
CA LEU A 510 -3.31 13.52 28.31
C LEU A 510 -4.56 13.45 27.42
N ALA A 511 -4.69 12.40 26.61
CA ALA A 511 -5.90 12.18 25.82
C ALA A 511 -7.15 12.05 26.71
N GLY A 512 -7.04 11.34 27.85
CA GLY A 512 -8.10 11.24 28.84
C GLY A 512 -8.51 12.59 29.40
N LEU A 513 -7.55 13.39 29.82
CA LEU A 513 -7.78 14.76 30.36
C LEU A 513 -8.45 15.67 29.31
N LEU A 514 -8.06 15.57 28.06
CA LEU A 514 -8.54 16.43 27.00
C LEU A 514 -9.92 16.00 26.42
N PHE A 515 -10.21 14.71 26.39
CA PHE A 515 -11.35 14.17 25.62
C PHE A 515 -12.41 13.44 26.46
N LEU A 516 -12.12 13.03 27.73
CA LEU A 516 -13.06 12.41 28.64
C LEU A 516 -13.86 13.47 29.38
N GLY A 517 -14.56 14.30 29.02
CA GLY A 517 -15.29 15.33 29.74
C GLY A 517 -15.85 16.42 28.83
N GLN A 518 -15.94 17.62 29.36
CA GLN A 518 -16.61 18.72 28.67
C GLN A 518 -15.83 19.30 27.46
N ARG A 519 -14.59 18.89 27.23
CA ARG A 519 -13.73 19.29 26.10
C ARG A 519 -13.63 20.81 25.87
N ARG A 520 -13.89 21.62 26.90
CA ARG A 520 -13.91 23.09 26.79
C ARG A 520 -12.57 23.64 26.34
N PHE A 521 -11.48 23.13 26.90
CA PHE A 521 -10.13 23.53 26.53
C PHE A 521 -9.81 23.22 25.06
N VAL A 522 -10.09 22.00 24.61
CA VAL A 522 -9.85 21.58 23.22
C VAL A 522 -10.70 22.41 22.25
N SER A 523 -11.95 22.68 22.60
CA SER A 523 -12.84 23.52 21.80
C SER A 523 -12.35 24.97 21.72
N ALA A 524 -11.85 25.54 22.83
CA ALA A 524 -11.27 26.88 22.85
C ALA A 524 -9.99 26.95 22.02
N LEU A 525 -9.11 25.95 22.16
CA LEU A 525 -7.87 25.85 21.38
C LEU A 525 -8.17 25.74 19.88
N ALA A 526 -9.10 24.88 19.48
CA ALA A 526 -9.49 24.70 18.08
C ALA A 526 -10.10 25.97 17.45
N LYS A 527 -10.74 26.83 18.26
CA LYS A 527 -11.32 28.11 17.80
C LYS A 527 -10.31 29.26 17.78
N SER A 528 -9.15 29.13 18.45
CA SER A 528 -8.09 30.13 18.44
C SER A 528 -7.48 30.29 17.04
N ALA A 529 -6.84 31.43 16.74
CA ALA A 529 -6.21 31.67 15.44
C ALA A 529 -5.11 30.62 15.12
N PRO A 530 -4.15 30.32 16.04
CA PRO A 530 -3.18 29.25 15.80
C PRO A 530 -3.84 27.87 15.65
N GLY A 531 -4.85 27.55 16.49
CA GLY A 531 -5.55 26.27 16.44
C GLY A 531 -6.29 26.05 15.11
N ARG A 532 -6.91 27.10 14.56
CA ARG A 532 -7.53 27.04 13.20
C ARG A 532 -6.48 26.86 12.11
N PHE A 533 -5.37 27.60 12.17
CA PHE A 533 -4.31 27.52 11.18
C PHE A 533 -3.69 26.11 11.14
N PHE A 534 -3.14 25.64 12.25
CA PHE A 534 -2.52 24.32 12.33
C PHE A 534 -3.54 23.19 12.15
N GLY A 535 -4.72 23.31 12.74
CA GLY A 535 -5.78 22.32 12.60
C GLY A 535 -6.22 22.14 11.14
N THR A 536 -6.39 23.22 10.38
CA THR A 536 -6.73 23.15 8.96
C THR A 536 -5.56 22.57 8.15
N TRP A 537 -4.34 23.00 8.42
CA TRP A 537 -3.15 22.55 7.70
C TRP A 537 -2.91 21.04 7.91
N TRP A 538 -2.99 20.55 9.13
CA TRP A 538 -2.85 19.12 9.44
C TRP A 538 -4.04 18.31 8.93
N TYR A 539 -5.26 18.86 8.97
CA TYR A 539 -6.46 18.19 8.43
C TYR A 539 -6.33 17.91 6.94
N HIS A 540 -5.74 18.82 6.19
CA HIS A 540 -5.44 18.66 4.76
C HIS A 540 -4.08 18.02 4.51
N ALA A 541 -3.59 17.18 5.43
CA ALA A 541 -2.35 16.44 5.30
C ALA A 541 -1.16 17.32 4.89
N TRP A 542 -0.99 18.45 5.60
CA TRP A 542 0.09 19.42 5.40
C TRP A 542 0.06 20.13 4.04
N GLY A 543 -1.04 20.07 3.31
CA GLY A 543 -1.23 20.74 2.03
C GLY A 543 -0.51 20.10 0.85
N PHE A 544 -0.04 18.87 0.96
CA PHE A 544 0.63 18.16 -0.14
C PHE A 544 -0.26 18.00 -1.37
N ASP A 545 -1.56 17.73 -1.20
CA ASP A 545 -2.50 17.66 -2.32
C ASP A 545 -2.61 18.98 -3.08
N TRP A 546 -2.66 20.09 -2.35
CA TRP A 546 -2.65 21.42 -2.97
C TRP A 546 -1.35 21.68 -3.72
N LEU A 547 -0.22 21.29 -3.13
CA LEU A 547 1.10 21.45 -3.76
C LEU A 547 1.19 20.64 -5.05
N TYR A 548 0.77 19.36 -5.02
CA TYR A 548 0.83 18.49 -6.20
C TYR A 548 -0.16 18.91 -7.30
N ASP A 549 -1.34 19.41 -6.91
CA ASP A 549 -2.28 20.01 -7.87
C ASP A 549 -1.64 21.17 -8.63
N LYS A 550 -0.91 22.05 -7.93
CA LYS A 550 -0.25 23.21 -8.53
C LYS A 550 0.98 22.85 -9.35
N LEU A 551 1.80 21.91 -8.88
CA LEU A 551 3.08 21.59 -9.52
C LEU A 551 2.96 20.59 -10.66
N PHE A 552 2.02 19.64 -10.59
CA PHE A 552 1.95 18.53 -11.53
C PHE A 552 0.61 18.46 -12.25
N VAL A 553 -0.52 18.47 -11.54
CA VAL A 553 -1.83 18.20 -12.14
C VAL A 553 -2.26 19.33 -13.07
N LYS A 554 -2.24 20.57 -12.60
CA LYS A 554 -2.65 21.73 -13.42
C LYS A 554 -1.72 21.98 -14.62
N PRO A 555 -0.39 21.96 -14.50
CA PRO A 555 0.50 22.05 -15.65
C PRO A 555 0.28 20.94 -16.68
N TYR A 556 0.09 19.69 -16.22
CA TYR A 556 -0.22 18.57 -17.09
C TYR A 556 -1.54 18.77 -17.83
N LEU A 557 -2.61 19.16 -17.14
CA LEU A 557 -3.90 19.43 -17.76
C LEU A 557 -3.84 20.60 -18.75
N LEU A 558 -3.08 21.65 -18.43
CA LEU A 558 -2.84 22.75 -19.35
C LEU A 558 -2.12 22.28 -20.62
N LEU A 559 -1.07 21.46 -20.45
CA LEU A 559 -0.37 20.86 -21.58
C LEU A 559 -1.30 20.00 -22.43
N CYS A 560 -2.12 19.15 -21.81
CA CYS A 560 -3.13 18.35 -22.51
C CYS A 560 -4.13 19.23 -23.29
N GLN A 561 -4.57 20.35 -22.71
CA GLN A 561 -5.46 21.31 -23.40
C GLN A 561 -4.78 21.98 -24.60
N LEU A 562 -3.52 22.36 -24.44
CA LEU A 562 -2.72 22.99 -25.53
C LEU A 562 -2.48 21.98 -26.66
N LEU A 563 -2.16 20.74 -26.31
CA LEU A 563 -1.91 19.67 -27.29
C LEU A 563 -3.20 19.00 -27.79
N GLY A 564 -4.33 19.22 -27.14
CA GLY A 564 -5.61 18.61 -27.49
C GLY A 564 -6.14 18.95 -28.88
N ARG A 565 -5.59 19.94 -29.53
CA ARG A 565 -5.82 20.27 -30.96
C ARG A 565 -4.73 19.74 -31.86
N ASP A 566 -3.91 18.87 -31.36
CA ASP A 566 -2.75 18.23 -32.01
C ASP A 566 -2.09 19.10 -33.13
N PRO A 567 -1.10 19.93 -32.78
CA PRO A 567 -0.46 20.79 -33.76
C PRO A 567 0.23 20.01 -34.90
N ILE A 568 0.65 18.77 -34.63
CA ILE A 568 1.27 17.89 -35.62
C ILE A 568 0.22 17.37 -36.60
N ASP A 569 -0.91 16.89 -36.12
CA ASP A 569 -2.03 16.44 -36.98
C ASP A 569 -2.59 17.60 -37.80
N ARG A 570 -2.64 18.78 -37.22
CA ARG A 570 -3.06 19.99 -37.93
C ARG A 570 -2.10 20.40 -39.06
N THR A 571 -0.81 20.26 -38.85
CA THR A 571 0.19 20.50 -39.91
C THR A 571 0.16 19.41 -40.98
N LEU A 572 0.01 18.14 -40.59
CA LEU A 572 -0.19 17.02 -41.49
C LEU A 572 -1.51 17.15 -42.29
N GLY A 573 -2.53 17.74 -41.68
CA GLY A 573 -3.81 18.05 -42.32
C GLY A 573 -3.72 18.98 -43.53
N VAL A 574 -2.63 19.73 -43.67
CA VAL A 574 -2.38 20.56 -44.86
C VAL A 574 -2.22 19.71 -46.13
N VAL A 575 -1.66 18.51 -46.00
CA VAL A 575 -1.46 17.58 -47.14
C VAL A 575 -2.82 17.12 -47.73
N PRO A 576 -3.74 16.53 -46.99
CA PRO A 576 -5.06 16.16 -47.53
C PRO A 576 -5.87 17.39 -47.99
N PHE A 577 -5.71 18.55 -47.33
CA PHE A 577 -6.35 19.79 -47.78
C PHE A 577 -5.82 20.22 -49.15
N SER A 578 -4.51 20.20 -49.36
CA SER A 578 -3.88 20.54 -50.66
C SER A 578 -4.27 19.56 -51.76
N VAL A 579 -4.30 18.26 -51.44
CA VAL A 579 -4.75 17.22 -52.38
C VAL A 579 -6.21 17.39 -52.76
N ARG A 580 -7.08 17.70 -51.77
CA ARG A 580 -8.51 18.02 -52.05
C ARG A 580 -8.64 19.28 -52.90
N GLY A 581 -7.83 20.31 -52.59
CA GLY A 581 -7.78 21.53 -53.39
C GLY A 581 -7.37 21.26 -54.84
N GLY A 582 -6.31 20.48 -55.04
CA GLY A 582 -5.87 20.01 -56.36
C GLY A 582 -6.93 19.19 -57.08
N HIS A 583 -7.55 18.24 -56.37
CA HIS A 583 -8.65 17.45 -56.90
C HIS A 583 -9.82 18.36 -57.36
N ASN A 584 -10.24 19.30 -56.55
CA ASN A 584 -11.35 20.21 -56.90
C ASN A 584 -11.01 21.07 -58.11
N LEU A 585 -9.77 21.52 -58.26
CA LEU A 585 -9.29 22.29 -59.40
C LEU A 585 -9.28 21.41 -60.67
N LEU A 586 -8.78 20.19 -60.57
CA LEU A 586 -8.75 19.25 -61.71
C LEU A 586 -10.17 18.79 -62.11
N SER A 587 -11.07 18.58 -61.15
CA SER A 587 -12.45 18.20 -61.41
C SER A 587 -13.26 19.27 -62.16
N LEU A 588 -12.83 20.55 -62.10
CA LEU A 588 -13.41 21.61 -62.93
C LEU A 588 -13.17 21.36 -64.44
N THR A 589 -12.13 20.60 -64.76
CA THR A 589 -11.85 20.23 -66.16
C THR A 589 -12.71 19.07 -66.66
N GLU A 590 -13.28 18.33 -65.72
CA GLU A 590 -14.14 17.14 -65.99
C GLU A 590 -15.63 17.51 -65.97
N ASN A 591 -16.05 18.32 -66.93
CA ASN A 591 -17.44 18.83 -66.97
C ASN A 591 -18.41 17.92 -67.71
N GLY A 592 -17.97 16.71 -68.18
CA GLY A 592 -18.76 15.73 -68.89
C GLY A 592 -19.17 16.16 -70.31
N ARG A 593 -18.69 17.28 -70.80
CA ARG A 593 -19.04 17.77 -72.12
C ARG A 593 -17.96 17.38 -73.12
N LEU A 594 -18.25 16.41 -73.98
CA LEU A 594 -17.32 15.85 -74.97
C LEU A 594 -16.70 16.94 -75.87
N ARG A 595 -17.49 17.98 -76.23
CA ARG A 595 -17.02 19.13 -77.01
C ARG A 595 -15.89 19.92 -76.32
N TRP A 596 -15.95 20.03 -74.99
CA TRP A 596 -14.94 20.72 -74.23
C TRP A 596 -13.63 19.91 -74.15
N TYR A 597 -13.73 18.63 -74.02
CA TYR A 597 -12.53 17.76 -74.06
C TYR A 597 -11.88 17.73 -75.44
N ALA A 598 -12.67 17.66 -76.52
CA ALA A 598 -12.17 17.74 -77.86
C ALA A 598 -11.48 19.12 -78.14
N ALA A 599 -12.09 20.19 -77.68
CA ALA A 599 -11.49 21.55 -77.83
C ALA A 599 -10.19 21.69 -77.01
N SER A 600 -10.10 21.17 -75.82
CA SER A 600 -8.88 21.18 -74.99
C SER A 600 -7.76 20.31 -75.59
N LEU A 601 -8.08 19.13 -76.11
CA LEU A 601 -7.13 18.30 -76.86
C LEU A 601 -6.57 18.99 -78.10
N VAL A 602 -7.43 19.59 -78.91
CA VAL A 602 -7.02 20.33 -80.12
C VAL A 602 -6.21 21.58 -79.73
N GLY A 603 -6.65 22.29 -78.69
CA GLY A 603 -5.92 23.48 -78.19
C GLY A 603 -4.53 23.13 -77.64
N GLY A 604 -4.45 22.01 -76.85
CA GLY A 604 -3.18 21.49 -76.32
C GLY A 604 -2.23 21.05 -77.42
N ALA A 605 -2.74 20.35 -78.43
CA ALA A 605 -1.97 19.93 -79.60
C ALA A 605 -1.49 21.15 -80.40
N ALA A 606 -2.32 22.16 -80.62
CA ALA A 606 -1.92 23.43 -81.31
C ALA A 606 -0.86 24.19 -80.54
N ILE A 607 -0.94 24.26 -79.21
CA ILE A 607 0.09 24.88 -78.34
C ILE A 607 1.41 24.09 -78.41
N LEU A 608 1.37 22.77 -78.35
CA LEU A 608 2.58 21.94 -78.52
C LEU A 608 3.22 22.06 -79.85
N LEU A 609 2.44 22.05 -80.95
CA LEU A 609 2.93 22.29 -82.32
C LEU A 609 3.47 23.68 -82.47
N GLY A 610 2.82 24.72 -81.93
CA GLY A 610 3.32 26.10 -81.93
C GLY A 610 4.64 26.25 -81.18
N ALA A 611 4.78 25.57 -80.03
CA ALA A 611 6.04 25.59 -79.27
C ALA A 611 7.17 24.85 -80.02
N LEU A 612 6.86 23.74 -80.70
CA LEU A 612 7.83 23.02 -81.51
C LEU A 612 8.24 23.76 -82.80
N LEU A 613 7.38 24.64 -83.35
CA LEU A 613 7.70 25.48 -84.50
C LEU A 613 8.46 26.76 -84.18
N LEU A 614 8.41 27.15 -82.90
CA LEU A 614 9.10 28.32 -82.37
C LEU A 614 10.43 27.99 -81.63
N ALA A 615 10.66 26.69 -81.32
CA ALA A 615 11.92 26.15 -80.82
C ALA A 615 12.81 25.71 -82.04
#